data_87084c225390fe184d453a051a8cd654
#
_entry.id   87084c225390fe184d453a051a8cd654
#
_cell.length_a   1.000
_cell.length_b   1.000
_cell.length_c   1.000
_cell.angle_alpha   90.00
_cell.angle_beta   90.00
_cell.angle_gamma   90.00
#
_symmetry.space_group_name_H-M   'P 1'
#
loop_
_entity.id
_entity.type
_entity.pdbx_description
1 polymer ?
#
loop_
_entity_poly.entity_id
_entity_poly.type
_entity_poly.pdbx_seq_one_letter_code
_entity_poly.pdbx_strand_id
1 'polypeptide(L)'
;MTLPQKAHYHTPEEYLAFERAAETKHEYLDGQIYAMAGGSPQHNQICFNLAGEIHPQLKGTSCIGYTSDQKIRTDPMDLFSYPDLTIVCGKPIFHDKHNDVILNPKVIIEVLSPRTEDYDRSEKLTRYQAIKSVADYILISQTRPSVEHFVRQKGKRQWLFTIETEMTAEILIASINCKLKLADIYDRVVFPPAKPPFAVVEKVTGASGKKQRRKKAR
;
A
#
# COMPACT_ATOMS: atom_id res chain seq x y z
N MET A 1 38.98 -6.24 -1.85
CA MET A 1 37.80 -5.58 -2.39
C MET A 1 36.97 -6.63 -3.09
N THR A 2 35.88 -7.10 -2.49
CA THR A 2 34.90 -7.97 -3.14
C THR A 2 34.08 -7.10 -4.10
N LEU A 3 34.09 -7.44 -5.37
CA LEU A 3 33.19 -6.81 -6.36
C LEU A 3 31.76 -7.00 -5.87
N PRO A 4 30.88 -5.97 -6.00
CA PRO A 4 29.47 -6.14 -5.69
C PRO A 4 28.92 -7.27 -6.56
N GLN A 5 28.33 -8.28 -5.94
CA GLN A 5 27.61 -9.34 -6.64
C GLN A 5 26.58 -8.65 -7.53
N LYS A 6 26.64 -8.88 -8.86
CA LYS A 6 25.58 -8.41 -9.76
C LYS A 6 24.27 -8.99 -9.25
N ALA A 7 23.32 -8.13 -8.85
CA ALA A 7 21.98 -8.56 -8.53
C ALA A 7 21.46 -9.36 -9.74
N HIS A 8 20.93 -10.55 -9.48
CA HIS A 8 20.31 -11.36 -10.53
C HIS A 8 19.07 -10.61 -11.02
N TYR A 9 18.97 -10.41 -12.32
CA TYR A 9 17.83 -9.76 -12.95
C TYR A 9 16.91 -10.84 -13.50
N HIS A 10 15.69 -10.94 -12.95
CA HIS A 10 14.67 -11.88 -13.41
C HIS A 10 13.80 -11.26 -14.51
N THR A 11 13.41 -12.03 -15.49
CA THR A 11 12.36 -11.61 -16.43
C THR A 11 10.98 -11.77 -15.79
N PRO A 12 9.93 -11.11 -16.34
CA PRO A 12 8.54 -11.35 -15.92
C PRO A 12 8.12 -12.81 -15.97
N GLU A 13 8.57 -13.56 -16.98
CA GLU A 13 8.27 -14.98 -17.16
C GLU A 13 8.95 -15.85 -16.09
N GLU A 14 10.22 -15.56 -15.78
CA GLU A 14 10.94 -16.24 -14.70
C GLU A 14 10.28 -15.98 -13.34
N TYR A 15 9.87 -14.72 -13.06
CA TYR A 15 9.12 -14.40 -11.86
C TYR A 15 7.80 -15.18 -11.79
N LEU A 16 6.99 -15.18 -12.85
CA LEU A 16 5.71 -15.88 -12.84
C LEU A 16 5.87 -17.39 -12.66
N ALA A 17 6.92 -17.99 -13.24
CA ALA A 17 7.22 -19.40 -13.03
C ALA A 17 7.62 -19.70 -11.57
N PHE A 18 8.45 -18.83 -10.99
CA PHE A 18 8.86 -18.91 -9.59
C PHE A 18 7.66 -18.72 -8.65
N GLU A 19 6.88 -17.65 -8.83
CA GLU A 19 5.77 -17.28 -7.96
C GLU A 19 4.66 -18.33 -7.92
N ARG A 20 4.36 -18.94 -9.06
CA ARG A 20 3.35 -20.03 -9.16
C ARG A 20 3.77 -21.33 -8.48
N ALA A 21 5.06 -21.51 -8.22
CA ALA A 21 5.62 -22.66 -7.49
C ALA A 21 5.91 -22.34 -6.03
N ALA A 22 5.88 -21.07 -5.62
CA ALA A 22 6.22 -20.61 -4.29
C ALA A 22 5.08 -20.88 -3.29
N GLU A 23 5.43 -21.19 -2.04
CA GLU A 23 4.47 -21.32 -0.93
C GLU A 23 4.10 -19.97 -0.30
N THR A 24 4.88 -18.91 -0.56
CA THR A 24 4.69 -17.56 -0.06
C THR A 24 4.60 -16.58 -1.21
N LYS A 25 3.92 -15.44 -0.98
CA LYS A 25 3.74 -14.41 -2.00
C LYS A 25 4.98 -13.51 -2.14
N HIS A 26 5.25 -13.11 -3.38
CA HIS A 26 6.31 -12.17 -3.72
C HIS A 26 5.80 -11.13 -4.71
N GLU A 27 6.25 -9.89 -4.56
CA GLU A 27 6.10 -8.86 -5.58
C GLU A 27 7.33 -8.84 -6.49
N TYR A 28 7.14 -8.42 -7.73
CA TYR A 28 8.22 -8.23 -8.69
C TYR A 28 8.28 -6.77 -9.11
N LEU A 29 9.46 -6.20 -9.04
CA LEU A 29 9.73 -4.81 -9.40
C LEU A 29 11.05 -4.71 -10.14
N ASP A 30 11.02 -4.26 -11.39
CA ASP A 30 12.22 -3.97 -12.22
C ASP A 30 13.27 -5.10 -12.16
N GLY A 31 12.85 -6.34 -12.33
CA GLY A 31 13.74 -7.51 -12.35
C GLY A 31 14.10 -8.06 -10.97
N GLN A 32 13.57 -7.50 -9.88
CA GLN A 32 13.82 -7.97 -8.52
C GLN A 32 12.56 -8.60 -7.92
N ILE A 33 12.74 -9.65 -7.12
CA ILE A 33 11.68 -10.38 -6.45
C ILE A 33 11.75 -10.06 -4.95
N TYR A 34 10.63 -9.59 -4.38
CA TYR A 34 10.53 -9.16 -2.98
C TYR A 34 9.52 -10.03 -2.23
N ALA A 35 9.96 -10.72 -1.18
CA ALA A 35 9.05 -11.49 -0.35
C ALA A 35 8.08 -10.58 0.41
N MET A 36 6.81 -10.94 0.39
CA MET A 36 5.78 -10.26 1.16
C MET A 36 5.75 -10.77 2.61
N ALA A 37 5.58 -9.84 3.55
CA ALA A 37 5.35 -10.16 4.96
C ALA A 37 3.85 -10.18 5.26
N GLY A 38 3.45 -10.91 6.31
CA GLY A 38 2.08 -10.86 6.81
C GLY A 38 1.72 -9.47 7.38
N GLY A 39 0.42 -9.13 7.31
CA GLY A 39 -0.10 -7.87 7.85
C GLY A 39 -0.28 -7.91 9.38
N SER A 40 -0.27 -6.73 10.00
CA SER A 40 -0.62 -6.55 11.41
C SER A 40 -2.11 -6.85 11.67
N PRO A 41 -2.54 -7.04 12.94
CA PRO A 41 -3.97 -7.15 13.26
C PRO A 41 -4.78 -5.95 12.79
N GLN A 42 -4.25 -4.72 12.90
CA GLN A 42 -4.88 -3.48 12.42
C GLN A 42 -5.07 -3.50 10.91
N HIS A 43 -4.01 -3.87 10.17
CA HIS A 43 -4.05 -4.01 8.72
C HIS A 43 -5.16 -4.99 8.30
N ASN A 44 -5.15 -6.18 8.88
CA ASN A 44 -6.14 -7.22 8.55
C ASN A 44 -7.57 -6.80 8.90
N GLN A 45 -7.78 -6.10 10.04
CA GLN A 45 -9.10 -5.60 10.42
C GLN A 45 -9.61 -4.55 9.42
N ILE A 46 -8.75 -3.63 8.98
CA ILE A 46 -9.10 -2.62 7.97
C ILE A 46 -9.45 -3.31 6.64
N CYS A 47 -8.65 -4.26 6.17
CA CYS A 47 -8.93 -5.01 4.93
C CYS A 47 -10.28 -5.74 5.01
N PHE A 48 -10.59 -6.36 6.16
CA PHE A 48 -11.87 -7.04 6.39
C PHE A 48 -13.04 -6.08 6.35
N ASN A 49 -12.95 -4.93 7.04
CA ASN A 49 -13.98 -3.90 7.04
C ASN A 49 -14.22 -3.35 5.63
N LEU A 50 -13.14 -3.02 4.90
CA LEU A 50 -13.22 -2.54 3.51
C LEU A 50 -13.96 -3.52 2.59
N ALA A 51 -13.60 -4.80 2.66
CA ALA A 51 -14.27 -5.82 1.85
C ALA A 51 -15.76 -5.95 2.24
N GLY A 52 -16.06 -5.87 3.55
CA GLY A 52 -17.42 -5.89 4.07
C GLY A 52 -18.28 -4.73 3.59
N GLU A 53 -17.73 -3.52 3.59
CA GLU A 53 -18.44 -2.30 3.17
C GLU A 53 -18.59 -2.19 1.64
N ILE A 54 -17.60 -2.61 0.88
CA ILE A 54 -17.61 -2.51 -0.58
C ILE A 54 -18.45 -3.61 -1.23
N HIS A 55 -18.32 -4.86 -0.78
CA HIS A 55 -19.00 -6.00 -1.41
C HIS A 55 -20.51 -5.83 -1.57
N PRO A 56 -21.29 -5.39 -0.56
CA PRO A 56 -22.73 -5.19 -0.70
C PRO A 56 -23.08 -4.16 -1.79
N GLN A 57 -22.26 -3.11 -1.94
CA GLN A 57 -22.49 -2.03 -2.90
C GLN A 57 -22.16 -2.44 -4.34
N LEU A 58 -21.32 -3.47 -4.53
CA LEU A 58 -21.02 -4.01 -5.86
C LEU A 58 -22.09 -4.99 -6.36
N LYS A 59 -22.98 -5.50 -5.50
CA LYS A 59 -24.03 -6.45 -5.90
C LYS A 59 -24.95 -5.86 -6.97
N GLY A 60 -25.19 -6.64 -8.03
CA GLY A 60 -26.02 -6.20 -9.15
C GLY A 60 -25.34 -5.23 -10.13
N THR A 61 -24.07 -4.87 -9.90
CA THR A 61 -23.25 -4.08 -10.84
C THR A 61 -22.41 -5.00 -11.74
N SER A 62 -21.68 -4.42 -12.68
CA SER A 62 -20.69 -5.14 -13.47
C SER A 62 -19.32 -5.23 -12.82
N CYS A 63 -19.19 -4.81 -11.56
CA CYS A 63 -17.90 -4.73 -10.86
C CYS A 63 -17.70 -5.93 -9.92
N ILE A 64 -16.47 -6.44 -9.88
CA ILE A 64 -16.04 -7.58 -9.05
C ILE A 64 -14.85 -7.12 -8.19
N GLY A 65 -14.89 -7.43 -6.88
CA GLY A 65 -13.78 -7.19 -5.95
C GLY A 65 -12.90 -8.43 -5.79
N TYR A 66 -11.60 -8.20 -5.67
CA TYR A 66 -10.57 -9.21 -5.39
C TYR A 66 -9.74 -8.77 -4.19
N THR A 67 -9.41 -9.70 -3.33
CA THR A 67 -8.55 -9.50 -2.16
C THR A 67 -7.07 -9.69 -2.52
N SER A 68 -6.20 -9.60 -1.53
CA SER A 68 -4.74 -9.61 -1.67
C SER A 68 -4.13 -10.92 -2.23
N ASP A 69 -4.93 -11.88 -2.64
CA ASP A 69 -4.44 -13.09 -3.32
C ASP A 69 -4.45 -12.96 -4.85
N GLN A 70 -5.05 -11.90 -5.37
CA GLN A 70 -5.10 -11.64 -6.80
C GLN A 70 -4.01 -10.66 -7.22
N LYS A 71 -3.06 -11.13 -8.05
CA LYS A 71 -2.02 -10.27 -8.64
C LYS A 71 -2.60 -9.29 -9.65
N ILE A 72 -1.99 -8.13 -9.73
CA ILE A 72 -2.12 -7.20 -10.87
C ILE A 72 -0.75 -6.98 -11.51
N ARG A 73 -0.76 -6.57 -12.78
CA ARG A 73 0.46 -6.15 -13.50
C ARG A 73 0.32 -4.73 -13.99
N THR A 74 1.38 -3.93 -13.82
CA THR A 74 1.54 -2.65 -14.51
C THR A 74 2.46 -2.83 -15.71
N ASP A 75 1.91 -2.75 -16.91
CA ASP A 75 2.68 -2.75 -18.14
C ASP A 75 2.64 -1.32 -18.75
N PRO A 76 3.77 -0.70 -19.10
CA PRO A 76 5.11 -1.26 -19.28
C PRO A 76 6.08 -1.10 -18.08
N MET A 77 5.61 -0.75 -16.90
CA MET A 77 6.48 -0.39 -15.77
C MET A 77 6.89 -1.58 -14.88
N ASP A 78 6.89 -2.80 -15.42
CA ASP A 78 7.40 -4.04 -14.82
C ASP A 78 7.18 -4.19 -13.30
N LEU A 79 5.92 -4.03 -12.86
CA LEU A 79 5.48 -4.33 -11.51
C LEU A 79 4.43 -5.44 -11.54
N PHE A 80 4.64 -6.50 -10.77
CA PHE A 80 3.59 -7.42 -10.33
C PHE A 80 3.42 -7.26 -8.84
N SER A 81 2.21 -6.98 -8.41
CA SER A 81 1.89 -6.71 -7.01
C SER A 81 0.57 -7.35 -6.59
N TYR A 82 0.34 -7.41 -5.28
CA TYR A 82 -0.86 -7.93 -4.65
C TYR A 82 -1.52 -6.84 -3.81
N PRO A 83 -2.31 -5.94 -4.40
CA PRO A 83 -3.01 -4.92 -3.63
C PRO A 83 -3.95 -5.55 -2.60
N ASP A 84 -4.16 -4.88 -1.49
CA ASP A 84 -5.06 -5.37 -0.45
C ASP A 84 -6.50 -5.54 -0.94
N LEU A 85 -6.96 -4.64 -1.83
CA LEU A 85 -8.23 -4.78 -2.53
C LEU A 85 -8.14 -4.23 -3.95
N THR A 86 -8.61 -5.02 -4.92
CA THR A 86 -8.68 -4.63 -6.33
C THR A 86 -10.11 -4.77 -6.82
N ILE A 87 -10.62 -3.76 -7.55
CA ILE A 87 -11.95 -3.82 -8.15
C ILE A 87 -11.81 -3.71 -9.67
N VAL A 88 -12.46 -4.61 -10.37
CA VAL A 88 -12.56 -4.65 -11.83
C VAL A 88 -14.01 -4.46 -12.24
N CYS A 89 -14.29 -3.57 -13.19
CA CYS A 89 -15.63 -3.42 -13.75
C CYS A 89 -15.68 -3.90 -15.21
N GLY A 90 -16.73 -4.65 -15.54
CA GLY A 90 -16.85 -5.37 -16.79
C GLY A 90 -16.06 -6.68 -16.78
N LYS A 91 -15.64 -7.15 -17.95
CA LYS A 91 -14.91 -8.41 -18.08
C LYS A 91 -13.47 -8.27 -17.58
N PRO A 92 -13.01 -9.09 -16.61
CA PRO A 92 -11.61 -9.12 -16.24
C PRO A 92 -10.72 -9.52 -17.43
N ILE A 93 -9.60 -8.82 -17.59
CA ILE A 93 -8.57 -9.14 -18.58
C ILE A 93 -7.39 -9.71 -17.81
N PHE A 94 -7.03 -10.94 -18.14
CA PHE A 94 -5.92 -11.63 -17.51
C PHE A 94 -4.69 -11.64 -18.40
N HIS A 95 -3.52 -11.72 -17.78
CA HIS A 95 -2.23 -11.74 -18.46
C HIS A 95 -2.08 -12.98 -19.36
N ASP A 96 -2.50 -14.14 -18.86
CA ASP A 96 -2.42 -15.40 -19.57
C ASP A 96 -3.55 -16.37 -19.14
N LYS A 97 -3.47 -17.63 -19.63
CA LYS A 97 -4.45 -18.69 -19.36
C LYS A 97 -4.58 -19.12 -17.89
N HIS A 98 -3.63 -18.75 -17.03
CA HIS A 98 -3.68 -19.09 -15.60
C HIS A 98 -4.67 -18.25 -14.82
N ASN A 99 -5.08 -17.08 -15.36
CA ASN A 99 -6.06 -16.18 -14.77
C ASN A 99 -5.68 -15.68 -13.36
N ASP A 100 -4.39 -15.63 -13.07
CA ASP A 100 -3.84 -15.25 -11.77
C ASP A 100 -3.28 -13.81 -11.72
N VAL A 101 -3.26 -13.11 -12.86
CA VAL A 101 -2.76 -11.74 -12.99
C VAL A 101 -3.76 -10.88 -13.77
N ILE A 102 -4.33 -9.85 -13.13
CA ILE A 102 -5.27 -8.90 -13.73
C ILE A 102 -4.51 -7.75 -14.40
N LEU A 103 -4.98 -7.33 -15.58
CA LEU A 103 -4.41 -6.23 -16.36
C LEU A 103 -5.29 -4.96 -16.37
N ASN A 104 -6.56 -5.05 -15.95
CA ASN A 104 -7.52 -3.95 -16.04
C ASN A 104 -8.20 -3.60 -14.71
N PRO A 105 -7.46 -3.40 -13.62
CA PRO A 105 -8.04 -2.91 -12.38
C PRO A 105 -8.67 -1.53 -12.59
N LYS A 106 -9.82 -1.30 -11.94
CA LYS A 106 -10.54 -0.02 -11.96
C LYS A 106 -10.26 0.80 -10.71
N VAL A 107 -10.27 0.16 -9.56
CA VAL A 107 -9.93 0.74 -8.26
C VAL A 107 -8.88 -0.15 -7.61
N ILE A 108 -7.86 0.47 -7.02
CA ILE A 108 -6.84 -0.20 -6.22
C ILE A 108 -6.84 0.44 -4.84
N ILE A 109 -6.85 -0.38 -3.79
CA ILE A 109 -6.79 0.08 -2.40
C ILE A 109 -5.64 -0.64 -1.71
N GLU A 110 -4.78 0.14 -1.02
CA GLU A 110 -3.67 -0.35 -0.20
C GLU A 110 -3.84 0.14 1.24
N VAL A 111 -3.66 -0.76 2.19
CA VAL A 111 -3.61 -0.43 3.62
C VAL A 111 -2.16 -0.25 4.01
N LEU A 112 -1.78 0.98 4.26
CA LEU A 112 -0.39 1.38 4.49
C LEU A 112 0.19 0.72 5.73
N SER A 113 1.36 0.09 5.57
CA SER A 113 2.16 -0.39 6.69
C SER A 113 3.33 0.57 6.96
N PRO A 114 3.79 0.71 8.22
CA PRO A 114 4.96 1.55 8.51
C PRO A 114 6.24 1.15 7.77
N ARG A 115 6.26 -0.05 7.18
CA ARG A 115 7.39 -0.58 6.42
C ARG A 115 7.34 -0.20 4.95
N THR A 116 6.13 -0.07 4.37
CA THR A 116 5.95 0.09 2.92
C THR A 116 5.28 1.41 2.54
N GLU A 117 4.81 2.22 3.51
CA GLU A 117 4.00 3.40 3.23
C GLU A 117 4.69 4.42 2.29
N ASP A 118 6.00 4.58 2.38
CA ASP A 118 6.74 5.49 1.47
C ASP A 118 6.77 4.93 0.04
N TYR A 119 6.91 3.62 -0.10
CA TYR A 119 6.87 2.93 -1.40
C TYR A 119 5.46 2.99 -2.03
N ASP A 120 4.42 2.77 -1.23
CA ASP A 120 3.03 2.83 -1.67
C ASP A 120 2.64 4.24 -2.14
N ARG A 121 3.15 5.30 -1.44
CA ARG A 121 2.90 6.70 -1.79
C ARG A 121 3.74 7.22 -2.96
N SER A 122 4.80 6.55 -3.35
CA SER A 122 5.72 7.00 -4.39
C SER A 122 5.75 6.08 -5.61
N GLU A 123 6.50 5.00 -5.54
CA GLU A 123 6.73 4.09 -6.67
C GLU A 123 5.45 3.38 -7.12
N LYS A 124 4.67 2.79 -6.21
CA LYS A 124 3.40 2.14 -6.56
C LYS A 124 2.41 3.14 -7.14
N LEU A 125 2.26 4.33 -6.54
CA LEU A 125 1.40 5.38 -7.06
C LEU A 125 1.74 5.69 -8.53
N THR A 126 3.02 5.93 -8.83
CA THR A 126 3.49 6.25 -10.18
C THR A 126 3.15 5.13 -11.16
N ARG A 127 3.38 3.88 -10.76
CA ARG A 127 3.14 2.70 -11.59
C ARG A 127 1.64 2.44 -11.81
N TYR A 128 0.83 2.54 -10.77
CA TYR A 128 -0.62 2.37 -10.89
C TYR A 128 -1.27 3.48 -11.72
N GLN A 129 -0.71 4.68 -11.68
CA GLN A 129 -1.15 5.77 -12.56
C GLN A 129 -0.91 5.49 -14.05
N ALA A 130 0.06 4.64 -14.39
CA ALA A 130 0.30 4.23 -15.77
C ALA A 130 -0.75 3.25 -16.31
N ILE A 131 -1.44 2.50 -15.46
CA ILE A 131 -2.52 1.59 -15.86
C ILE A 131 -3.72 2.41 -16.33
N LYS A 132 -4.06 2.33 -17.62
CA LYS A 132 -5.12 3.15 -18.23
C LYS A 132 -6.51 2.94 -17.61
N SER A 133 -6.81 1.73 -17.13
CA SER A 133 -8.10 1.39 -16.52
C SER A 133 -8.28 1.91 -15.11
N VAL A 134 -7.19 2.17 -14.38
CA VAL A 134 -7.25 2.67 -13.00
C VAL A 134 -7.83 4.07 -12.97
N ALA A 135 -8.95 4.21 -12.28
CA ALA A 135 -9.63 5.46 -12.04
C ALA A 135 -9.36 6.01 -10.64
N ASP A 136 -9.23 5.11 -9.66
CA ASP A 136 -9.05 5.47 -8.26
C ASP A 136 -7.91 4.65 -7.65
N TYR A 137 -7.03 5.31 -6.91
CA TYR A 137 -6.03 4.70 -6.02
C TYR A 137 -6.24 5.25 -4.62
N ILE A 138 -6.45 4.37 -3.65
CA ILE A 138 -6.81 4.74 -2.29
C ILE A 138 -5.80 4.14 -1.33
N LEU A 139 -5.26 4.99 -0.45
CA LEU A 139 -4.31 4.61 0.59
C LEU A 139 -4.95 4.82 1.96
N ILE A 140 -4.92 3.80 2.80
CA ILE A 140 -5.57 3.80 4.10
C ILE A 140 -4.52 3.56 5.19
N SER A 141 -4.38 4.49 6.11
CA SER A 141 -3.40 4.35 7.19
C SER A 141 -3.90 3.37 8.25
N GLN A 142 -3.03 2.44 8.68
CA GLN A 142 -3.31 1.56 9.82
C GLN A 142 -2.90 2.16 11.18
N THR A 143 -2.28 3.33 11.18
CA THR A 143 -1.72 3.93 12.41
C THR A 143 -2.51 5.11 12.94
N ARG A 144 -3.43 5.66 12.15
CA ARG A 144 -4.32 6.77 12.49
C ARG A 144 -5.49 6.83 11.51
N PRO A 145 -6.62 7.49 11.83
CA PRO A 145 -7.64 7.78 10.84
C PRO A 145 -7.05 8.68 9.74
N SER A 146 -6.86 8.11 8.55
CA SER A 146 -6.39 8.86 7.37
C SER A 146 -6.60 8.03 6.12
N VAL A 147 -7.33 8.60 5.18
CA VAL A 147 -7.54 8.01 3.85
C VAL A 147 -7.12 9.02 2.80
N GLU A 148 -6.17 8.63 1.97
CA GLU A 148 -5.66 9.40 0.85
C GLU A 148 -6.30 8.83 -0.43
N HIS A 149 -6.93 9.69 -1.22
CA HIS A 149 -7.65 9.27 -2.42
C HIS A 149 -7.15 10.02 -3.64
N PHE A 150 -6.63 9.27 -4.59
CA PHE A 150 -6.18 9.76 -5.89
C PHE A 150 -7.19 9.37 -6.95
N VAL A 151 -7.80 10.36 -7.60
CA VAL A 151 -8.85 10.19 -8.62
C VAL A 151 -8.36 10.68 -9.97
N ARG A 152 -8.37 9.81 -10.99
CA ARG A 152 -8.00 10.18 -12.36
C ARG A 152 -9.03 11.12 -12.96
N GLN A 153 -8.58 12.25 -13.50
CA GLN A 153 -9.45 13.22 -14.16
C GLN A 153 -9.70 12.80 -15.61
N LYS A 154 -10.99 12.68 -15.99
CA LYS A 154 -11.39 12.30 -17.36
C LYS A 154 -10.81 13.28 -18.39
N GLY A 155 -10.23 12.73 -19.46
CA GLY A 155 -9.67 13.52 -20.58
C GLY A 155 -8.39 14.31 -20.25
N LYS A 156 -7.83 14.14 -19.07
CA LYS A 156 -6.61 14.83 -18.62
C LYS A 156 -5.58 13.83 -18.10
N ARG A 157 -4.28 14.21 -18.18
CA ARG A 157 -3.18 13.48 -17.49
C ARG A 157 -3.02 13.97 -16.05
N GLN A 158 -4.14 14.17 -15.34
CA GLN A 158 -4.15 14.75 -14.01
C GLN A 158 -4.87 13.81 -13.05
N TRP A 159 -4.41 13.83 -11.80
CA TRP A 159 -5.04 13.17 -10.69
C TRP A 159 -5.42 14.19 -9.63
N LEU A 160 -6.65 14.10 -9.14
CA LEU A 160 -7.09 14.85 -7.99
C LEU A 160 -6.68 14.07 -6.74
N PHE A 161 -5.99 14.72 -5.83
CA PHE A 161 -5.65 14.18 -4.52
C PHE A 161 -6.51 14.81 -3.45
N THR A 162 -7.11 13.98 -2.61
CA THR A 162 -7.82 14.39 -1.39
C THR A 162 -7.36 13.54 -0.23
N ILE A 163 -7.47 14.10 0.98
CA ILE A 163 -7.19 13.38 2.23
C ILE A 163 -8.33 13.64 3.21
N GLU A 164 -8.82 12.57 3.83
CA GLU A 164 -9.84 12.61 4.87
C GLU A 164 -9.27 12.02 6.17
N THR A 165 -9.49 12.72 7.28
CA THR A 165 -8.97 12.32 8.59
C THR A 165 -10.05 12.24 9.67
N GLU A 166 -11.22 12.82 9.40
CA GLU A 166 -12.32 12.85 10.34
C GLU A 166 -13.12 11.55 10.29
N MET A 167 -13.36 10.91 11.43
CA MET A 167 -14.13 9.67 11.51
C MET A 167 -15.57 9.79 10.96
N THR A 168 -16.13 11.00 10.93
CA THR A 168 -17.45 11.31 10.37
C THR A 168 -17.43 11.52 8.86
N ALA A 169 -16.26 11.60 8.24
CA ALA A 169 -16.14 11.80 6.79
C ALA A 169 -16.60 10.56 6.00
N GLU A 170 -17.12 10.84 4.80
CA GLU A 170 -17.50 9.82 3.81
C GLU A 170 -16.70 10.05 2.52
N ILE A 171 -16.14 8.99 1.97
CA ILE A 171 -15.42 9.00 0.70
C ILE A 171 -16.34 8.42 -0.37
N LEU A 172 -16.51 9.16 -1.46
CA LEU A 172 -17.20 8.69 -2.65
C LEU A 172 -16.19 8.16 -3.67
N ILE A 173 -16.22 6.85 -3.94
CA ILE A 173 -15.50 6.23 -5.07
C ILE A 173 -16.42 6.29 -6.29
N ALA A 174 -16.42 7.43 -6.96
CA ALA A 174 -17.39 7.74 -8.02
C ALA A 174 -17.30 6.78 -9.22
N SER A 175 -16.12 6.23 -9.51
CA SER A 175 -15.91 5.32 -10.64
C SER A 175 -16.66 3.98 -10.52
N ILE A 176 -17.05 3.60 -9.30
CA ILE A 176 -17.80 2.38 -8.98
C ILE A 176 -19.08 2.67 -8.18
N ASN A 177 -19.40 3.96 -7.99
CA ASN A 177 -20.56 4.42 -7.21
C ASN A 177 -20.64 3.82 -5.79
N CYS A 178 -19.49 3.69 -5.12
CA CYS A 178 -19.41 3.20 -3.75
C CYS A 178 -19.07 4.33 -2.79
N LYS A 179 -19.58 4.23 -1.57
CA LYS A 179 -19.34 5.16 -0.47
C LYS A 179 -18.73 4.42 0.70
N LEU A 180 -17.72 5.04 1.32
CA LEU A 180 -17.03 4.49 2.49
C LEU A 180 -16.99 5.56 3.57
N LYS A 181 -17.54 5.28 4.74
CA LYS A 181 -17.36 6.13 5.92
C LYS A 181 -16.09 5.72 6.65
N LEU A 182 -15.31 6.69 7.11
CA LEU A 182 -14.10 6.40 7.87
C LEU A 182 -14.44 5.61 9.15
N ALA A 183 -15.55 5.91 9.81
CA ALA A 183 -16.01 5.17 10.98
C ALA A 183 -16.19 3.66 10.71
N ASP A 184 -16.68 3.30 9.52
CA ASP A 184 -16.92 1.90 9.15
C ASP A 184 -15.60 1.22 8.74
N ILE A 185 -14.71 1.93 8.01
CA ILE A 185 -13.35 1.44 7.67
C ILE A 185 -12.57 1.10 8.95
N TYR A 186 -12.68 1.94 9.97
CA TYR A 186 -11.91 1.83 11.21
C TYR A 186 -12.69 1.20 12.37
N ASP A 187 -13.83 0.56 12.11
CA ASP A 187 -14.58 -0.14 13.16
C ASP A 187 -13.68 -1.16 13.87
N ARG A 188 -13.63 -1.07 15.20
CA ARG A 188 -12.81 -1.91 16.09
C ARG A 188 -11.29 -1.87 15.82
N VAL A 189 -10.80 -0.93 15.05
CA VAL A 189 -9.35 -0.75 14.85
C VAL A 189 -8.77 0.02 16.03
N VAL A 190 -7.81 -0.60 16.72
CA VAL A 190 -7.08 0.04 17.82
C VAL A 190 -5.77 0.60 17.26
N PHE A 191 -5.69 1.93 17.20
CA PHE A 191 -4.48 2.58 16.71
C PHE A 191 -3.33 2.52 17.71
N PRO A 192 -2.08 2.38 17.25
CA PRO A 192 -0.93 2.49 18.12
C PRO A 192 -0.81 3.90 18.69
N PRO A 193 -0.13 4.09 19.83
CA PRO A 193 0.18 5.42 20.35
C PRO A 193 0.86 6.27 19.26
N ALA A 194 0.45 7.53 19.14
CA ALA A 194 1.06 8.46 18.19
C ALA A 194 2.56 8.60 18.49
N LYS A 195 3.40 8.32 17.50
CA LYS A 195 4.84 8.61 17.63
C LYS A 195 5.02 10.11 17.59
N PRO A 196 5.79 10.71 18.53
CA PRO A 196 6.12 12.11 18.44
C PRO A 196 6.83 12.40 17.10
N PRO A 197 6.56 13.54 16.45
CA PRO A 197 7.11 13.88 15.14
C PRO A 197 8.64 14.03 15.15
N PHE A 198 9.22 14.22 16.34
CA PHE A 198 10.67 14.30 16.54
C PHE A 198 11.06 13.48 17.77
N ALA A 199 12.30 12.99 17.78
CA ALA A 199 12.85 12.33 18.97
C ALA A 199 12.82 13.31 20.15
N VAL A 200 12.10 12.96 21.21
CA VAL A 200 12.17 13.73 22.47
C VAL A 200 13.53 13.46 23.09
N VAL A 201 14.39 14.46 23.14
CA VAL A 201 15.66 14.37 23.87
C VAL A 201 15.32 14.41 25.35
N GLU A 202 15.20 13.24 25.99
CA GLU A 202 15.09 13.18 27.43
C GLU A 202 16.39 13.70 28.04
N LYS A 203 16.28 14.86 28.70
CA LYS A 203 17.26 15.54 29.55
C LYS A 203 18.74 15.25 29.23
N VAL A 204 19.40 16.23 28.67
CA VAL A 204 20.84 16.35 28.81
C VAL A 204 21.14 16.59 30.32
N THR A 205 21.33 15.52 31.09
CA THR A 205 21.86 15.61 32.44
C THR A 205 23.28 16.13 32.32
N GLY A 206 23.47 17.42 32.70
CA GLY A 206 24.74 18.09 32.65
C GLY A 206 25.79 17.30 33.42
N ALA A 207 26.85 16.93 32.73
CA ALA A 207 28.08 16.42 33.38
C ALA A 207 28.67 17.55 34.24
N SER A 208 28.45 17.47 35.55
CA SER A 208 29.11 18.35 36.52
C SER A 208 30.61 18.06 36.47
N GLY A 209 31.37 18.93 35.85
CA GLY A 209 32.81 18.88 35.81
C GLY A 209 33.41 18.94 37.23
N LYS A 210 33.86 17.83 37.78
CA LYS A 210 34.76 17.81 38.93
C LYS A 210 36.13 18.36 38.50
N LYS A 211 36.42 19.61 38.81
CA LYS A 211 37.79 20.14 38.76
C LYS A 211 38.65 19.42 39.81
N GLN A 212 39.52 18.51 39.39
CA GLN A 212 40.63 17.99 40.24
C GLN A 212 41.61 19.11 40.51
N ARG A 213 41.66 19.56 41.77
CA ARG A 213 42.74 20.39 42.30
C ARG A 213 44.00 19.56 42.40
N ARG A 214 44.99 19.79 41.54
CA ARG A 214 46.38 19.30 41.74
C ARG A 214 46.99 20.00 42.95
N LYS A 215 47.19 19.29 44.05
CA LYS A 215 48.09 19.70 45.13
C LYS A 215 49.53 19.55 44.65
N LYS A 216 50.28 20.67 44.60
CA LYS A 216 51.74 20.66 44.57
C LYS A 216 52.25 20.23 45.93
N ALA A 217 53.05 19.19 45.98
CA ALA A 217 53.87 18.85 47.15
C ALA A 217 55.29 19.40 46.93
N ARG A 218 55.80 19.96 47.97
CA ARG A 218 57.21 20.39 48.10
C ARG A 218 58.13 19.18 48.19
#